data_edb52e29bf0c7b7c66e5a06fc1d3f820
#
_entry.id   edb52e29bf0c7b7c66e5a06fc1d3f820
#
_cell.length_a   1.000
_cell.length_b   1.000
_cell.length_c   1.000
_cell.angle_alpha   90.00
_cell.angle_beta   90.00
_cell.angle_gamma   90.00
#
_symmetry.space_group_name_H-M   'P 1'
#
loop_
_entity.id
_entity.type
_entity.pdbx_description
1 polymer ?
#
loop_
_entity_poly.entity_id
_entity_poly.type
_entity_poly.pdbx_seq_one_letter_code
_entity_poly.pdbx_strand_id
1 'polypeptide(L)'
;VVDTFYDQTLKMIAAGGLDIIGHFDKIGQNASYFSPGIEDEPWYAKRVEEVMEAIKDADIIAEINTKSMFQHHRLFPNERYFKRLKKIGIPVVFNSDAHYPDLINAGRMEAMTIYNNL
;
A
#
# COMPACT_ATOMS: atom_id res chain seq x y z
N VAL A 1 -16.49 -4.07 -6.92
CA VAL A 1 -15.13 -3.96 -7.47
C VAL A 1 -14.09 -3.90 -6.35
N VAL A 2 -14.26 -2.97 -5.40
CA VAL A 2 -13.30 -2.82 -4.28
C VAL A 2 -13.28 -4.08 -3.41
N ASP A 3 -14.43 -4.59 -3.03
CA ASP A 3 -14.50 -5.81 -2.22
C ASP A 3 -13.89 -7.01 -2.94
N THR A 4 -14.14 -7.14 -4.25
CA THR A 4 -13.52 -8.19 -5.05
C THR A 4 -12.01 -8.08 -5.05
N PHE A 5 -11.48 -6.88 -5.19
CA PHE A 5 -10.03 -6.63 -5.15
C PHE A 5 -9.43 -7.10 -3.82
N TYR A 6 -10.02 -6.69 -2.71
CA TYR A 6 -9.49 -7.06 -1.40
C TYR A 6 -9.71 -8.53 -1.07
N ASP A 7 -10.83 -9.12 -1.51
CA ASP A 7 -11.05 -10.56 -1.36
C ASP A 7 -9.99 -11.37 -2.11
N GLN A 8 -9.64 -10.96 -3.33
CA GLN A 8 -8.58 -11.62 -4.10
C GLN A 8 -7.21 -11.44 -3.46
N THR A 9 -6.94 -10.24 -2.92
CA THR A 9 -5.69 -9.98 -2.20
C THR A 9 -5.55 -10.89 -0.99
N LEU A 10 -6.62 -11.03 -0.19
CA LEU A 10 -6.62 -11.91 0.97
C LEU A 10 -6.41 -13.38 0.58
N LYS A 11 -7.04 -13.83 -0.50
CA LYS A 11 -6.85 -15.18 -1.02
C LYS A 11 -5.43 -15.42 -1.46
N MET A 12 -4.82 -14.46 -2.13
CA MET A 12 -3.43 -14.54 -2.59
C MET A 12 -2.47 -14.68 -1.40
N ILE A 13 -2.67 -13.88 -0.36
CA ILE A 13 -1.87 -13.95 0.86
C ILE A 13 -2.05 -15.31 1.54
N ALA A 14 -3.28 -15.79 1.65
CA ALA A 14 -3.60 -17.07 2.30
C ALA A 14 -3.01 -18.26 1.54
N ALA A 15 -2.88 -18.17 0.22
CA ALA A 15 -2.28 -19.22 -0.60
C ALA A 15 -0.80 -19.44 -0.31
N GLY A 16 -0.12 -18.44 0.24
CA GLY A 16 1.30 -18.52 0.59
C GLY A 16 2.23 -18.32 -0.60
N GLY A 17 3.54 -18.40 -0.34
CA GLY A 17 4.55 -18.29 -1.39
C GLY A 17 4.94 -16.87 -1.77
N LEU A 18 4.39 -15.86 -1.10
CA LEU A 18 4.78 -14.47 -1.30
C LEU A 18 5.82 -14.05 -0.26
N ASP A 19 6.87 -13.38 -0.73
CA ASP A 19 7.84 -12.74 0.15
C ASP A 19 7.55 -11.25 0.32
N ILE A 20 7.05 -10.59 -0.74
CA ILE A 20 6.75 -9.16 -0.78
C ILE A 20 5.39 -8.97 -1.44
N ILE A 21 4.57 -8.09 -0.88
CA ILE A 21 3.32 -7.66 -1.50
C ILE A 21 3.44 -6.20 -1.95
N GLY A 22 3.12 -5.93 -3.22
CA GLY A 22 3.20 -4.59 -3.80
C GLY A 22 1.90 -3.81 -3.66
N HIS A 23 2.02 -2.49 -3.47
CA HIS A 23 0.95 -1.48 -3.52
C HIS A 23 -0.46 -2.02 -3.21
N PHE A 24 -0.64 -2.60 -2.04
CA PHE A 24 -1.82 -3.40 -1.71
C PHE A 24 -3.14 -2.61 -1.62
N ASP A 25 -3.10 -1.28 -1.65
CA ASP A 25 -4.31 -0.43 -1.64
C ASP A 25 -4.50 0.34 -2.96
N LYS A 26 -3.84 -0.08 -4.04
CA LYS A 26 -3.85 0.67 -5.30
C LYS A 26 -5.26 0.90 -5.87
N ILE A 27 -6.18 0.00 -5.61
CA ILE A 27 -7.58 0.14 -6.05
C ILE A 27 -8.22 1.44 -5.56
N GLY A 28 -7.75 1.99 -4.43
CA GLY A 28 -8.28 3.22 -3.85
C GLY A 28 -8.18 4.41 -4.80
N GLN A 29 -7.09 4.51 -5.56
CA GLN A 29 -6.95 5.58 -6.54
C GLN A 29 -8.02 5.48 -7.62
N ASN A 30 -8.18 4.31 -8.23
CA ASN A 30 -9.16 4.11 -9.29
C ASN A 30 -10.59 4.25 -8.76
N ALA A 31 -10.88 3.68 -7.60
CA ALA A 31 -12.21 3.77 -7.00
C ALA A 31 -12.60 5.20 -6.65
N SER A 32 -11.66 6.04 -6.25
CA SER A 32 -11.94 7.42 -5.87
C SER A 32 -12.37 8.29 -7.06
N TYR A 33 -12.06 7.91 -8.30
CA TYR A 33 -12.57 8.60 -9.48
C TYR A 33 -14.07 8.40 -9.66
N PHE A 34 -14.60 7.25 -9.28
CA PHE A 34 -16.02 6.94 -9.40
C PHE A 34 -16.81 7.26 -8.14
N SER A 35 -16.14 7.22 -7.00
CA SER A 35 -16.74 7.44 -5.68
C SER A 35 -15.78 8.27 -4.83
N PRO A 36 -15.76 9.62 -5.02
CA PRO A 36 -14.90 10.49 -4.22
C PRO A 36 -15.14 10.28 -2.72
N GLY A 37 -14.04 10.18 -1.95
CA GLY A 37 -14.12 9.95 -0.52
C GLY A 37 -14.30 8.49 -0.10
N ILE A 38 -14.29 7.55 -1.05
CA ILE A 38 -14.45 6.13 -0.72
C ILE A 38 -13.39 5.64 0.27
N GLU A 39 -12.16 6.15 0.16
CA GLU A 39 -11.07 5.76 1.05
C GLU A 39 -11.26 6.25 2.48
N ASP A 40 -12.15 7.22 2.70
CA ASP A 40 -12.49 7.74 4.03
C ASP A 40 -13.66 6.98 4.68
N GLU A 41 -14.29 6.07 3.95
CA GLU A 41 -15.39 5.27 4.47
C GLU A 41 -14.89 4.24 5.47
N PRO A 42 -15.57 4.07 6.62
CA PRO A 42 -15.16 3.09 7.63
C PRO A 42 -15.04 1.67 7.10
N TRP A 43 -15.93 1.26 6.20
CA TRP A 43 -15.86 -0.09 5.61
C TRP A 43 -14.62 -0.28 4.75
N TYR A 44 -14.18 0.77 4.04
CA TYR A 44 -12.95 0.72 3.25
C TYR A 44 -11.72 0.56 4.17
N ALA A 45 -11.63 1.38 5.20
CA ALA A 45 -10.55 1.30 6.18
C ALA A 45 -10.48 -0.09 6.83
N LYS A 46 -11.64 -0.71 7.09
CA LYS A 46 -11.71 -2.05 7.64
C LYS A 46 -11.12 -3.09 6.68
N ARG A 47 -11.41 -2.97 5.38
CA ARG A 47 -10.84 -3.87 4.37
C ARG A 47 -9.32 -3.76 4.32
N VAL A 48 -8.77 -2.54 4.37
CA VAL A 48 -7.32 -2.33 4.40
C VAL A 48 -6.72 -2.93 5.67
N GLU A 49 -7.36 -2.76 6.81
CA GLU A 49 -6.91 -3.35 8.08
C GLU A 49 -6.86 -4.88 8.01
N GLU A 50 -7.87 -5.50 7.41
CA GLU A 50 -7.88 -6.95 7.20
C GLU A 50 -6.67 -7.42 6.39
N VAL A 51 -6.31 -6.66 5.34
CA VAL A 51 -5.14 -6.98 4.51
C VAL A 51 -3.85 -6.80 5.32
N MET A 52 -3.71 -5.73 6.09
CA MET A 52 -2.52 -5.51 6.92
C MET A 52 -2.35 -6.63 7.95
N GLU A 53 -3.43 -7.05 8.60
CA GLU A 53 -3.39 -8.17 9.54
C GLU A 53 -2.96 -9.46 8.86
N ALA A 54 -3.47 -9.74 7.65
CA ALA A 54 -3.11 -10.92 6.88
C ALA A 54 -1.61 -10.88 6.48
N ILE A 55 -1.10 -9.72 6.09
CA ILE A 55 0.32 -9.53 5.78
C ILE A 55 1.18 -9.84 7.00
N LYS A 56 0.80 -9.34 8.16
CA LYS A 56 1.52 -9.59 9.41
C LYS A 56 1.51 -11.08 9.75
N ASP A 57 0.35 -11.72 9.68
CA ASP A 57 0.20 -13.13 10.02
C ASP A 57 0.98 -14.04 9.07
N ALA A 58 1.09 -13.66 7.80
CA ALA A 58 1.84 -14.41 6.79
C ALA A 58 3.34 -14.09 6.77
N ASP A 59 3.79 -13.14 7.59
CA ASP A 59 5.19 -12.72 7.67
C ASP A 59 5.74 -12.21 6.33
N ILE A 60 4.97 -11.39 5.64
CA ILE A 60 5.30 -10.83 4.34
C ILE A 60 5.80 -9.40 4.50
N ILE A 61 6.71 -8.97 3.61
CA ILE A 61 7.18 -7.59 3.52
C ILE A 61 6.19 -6.78 2.69
N ALA A 62 5.81 -5.58 3.14
CA ALA A 62 4.98 -4.68 2.37
C ALA A 62 5.83 -3.71 1.56
N GLU A 63 5.53 -3.58 0.26
CA GLU A 63 6.14 -2.58 -0.58
C GLU A 63 5.40 -1.26 -0.45
N ILE A 64 6.13 -0.17 -0.21
CA ILE A 64 5.63 1.19 -0.36
C ILE A 64 6.04 1.68 -1.74
N ASN A 65 5.07 1.77 -2.65
CA ASN A 65 5.30 2.15 -4.04
C ASN A 65 5.24 3.68 -4.17
N THR A 66 6.29 4.28 -4.74
CA THR A 66 6.45 5.72 -4.79
C THR A 66 6.27 6.31 -6.20
N LYS A 67 5.87 5.48 -7.17
CA LYS A 67 5.75 5.88 -8.57
C LYS A 67 4.84 7.10 -8.78
N SER A 68 3.74 7.17 -8.05
CA SER A 68 2.76 8.24 -8.20
C SER A 68 3.04 9.49 -7.38
N MET A 69 4.16 9.54 -6.65
CA MET A 69 4.45 10.67 -5.76
C MET A 69 4.58 11.99 -6.51
N PHE A 70 5.26 12.00 -7.67
CA PHE A 70 5.44 13.21 -8.44
C PHE A 70 4.19 13.68 -9.15
N GLN A 71 3.40 12.75 -9.70
CA GLN A 71 2.23 13.11 -10.50
C GLN A 71 1.00 13.38 -9.66
N HIS A 72 0.83 12.64 -8.56
CA HIS A 72 -0.40 12.64 -7.78
C HIS A 72 -0.18 12.91 -6.30
N HIS A 73 1.07 13.12 -5.86
CA HIS A 73 1.45 13.24 -4.44
C HIS A 73 0.87 12.09 -3.62
N ARG A 74 0.95 10.88 -4.19
CA ARG A 74 0.31 9.72 -3.61
C ARG A 74 1.28 8.55 -3.51
N LEU A 75 1.19 7.85 -2.39
CA LEU A 75 1.93 6.62 -2.11
C LEU A 75 0.96 5.43 -2.04
N PHE A 76 1.45 4.24 -2.36
CA PHE A 76 0.70 3.00 -2.21
C PHE A 76 1.50 2.02 -1.35
N PRO A 77 1.03 1.66 -0.14
CA PRO A 77 -0.24 2.10 0.43
C PRO A 77 -0.24 3.58 0.79
N ASN A 78 -1.45 4.14 0.92
CA ASN A 78 -1.65 5.52 1.33
C ASN A 78 -0.89 5.78 2.64
N GLU A 79 -0.23 6.94 2.74
CA GLU A 79 0.59 7.28 3.91
C GLU A 79 -0.19 7.26 5.24
N ARG A 80 -1.52 7.37 5.19
CA ARG A 80 -2.38 7.26 6.39
C ARG A 80 -2.23 5.93 7.09
N TYR A 81 -1.77 4.87 6.40
CA TYR A 81 -1.59 3.54 6.94
C TYR A 81 -0.18 3.28 7.48
N PHE A 82 0.76 4.17 7.26
CA PHE A 82 2.17 3.98 7.66
C PHE A 82 2.32 3.77 9.17
N LYS A 83 1.61 4.57 9.94
CA LYS A 83 1.66 4.47 11.40
C LYS A 83 1.20 3.10 11.88
N ARG A 84 0.16 2.56 11.25
CA ARG A 84 -0.37 1.24 11.57
C ARG A 84 0.61 0.13 11.17
N LEU A 85 1.21 0.24 9.99
CA LEU A 85 2.25 -0.71 9.54
C LEU A 85 3.40 -0.79 10.54
N LYS A 86 3.86 0.37 11.00
CA LYS A 86 4.91 0.45 12.03
C LYS A 86 4.47 -0.19 13.34
N LYS A 87 3.27 0.16 13.78
CA LYS A 87 2.75 -0.29 15.08
C LYS A 87 2.64 -1.80 15.17
N ILE A 88 2.14 -2.46 14.14
CA ILE A 88 1.99 -3.91 14.14
C ILE A 88 3.25 -4.66 13.69
N GLY A 89 4.29 -3.93 13.27
CA GLY A 89 5.59 -4.52 12.99
C GLY A 89 5.71 -5.17 11.62
N ILE A 90 5.02 -4.66 10.60
CA ILE A 90 5.19 -5.13 9.22
C ILE A 90 6.44 -4.49 8.65
N PRO A 91 7.44 -5.29 8.20
CA PRO A 91 8.61 -4.73 7.53
C PRO A 91 8.22 -4.14 6.17
N VAL A 92 8.86 -3.04 5.79
CA VAL A 92 8.55 -2.34 4.55
C VAL A 92 9.79 -2.16 3.69
N VAL A 93 9.58 -2.09 2.37
CA VAL A 93 10.58 -1.67 1.39
C VAL A 93 9.99 -0.56 0.54
N PHE A 94 10.85 0.31 0.02
CA PHE A 94 10.43 1.46 -0.79
C PHE A 94 10.85 1.22 -2.22
N ASN A 95 9.90 1.27 -3.16
CA ASN A 95 10.14 0.98 -4.57
C ASN A 95 9.50 2.05 -5.45
N SER A 96 10.28 2.62 -6.36
CA SER A 96 9.81 3.64 -7.29
C SER A 96 9.02 3.06 -8.47
N ASP A 97 9.09 1.76 -8.69
CA ASP A 97 8.46 1.10 -9.84
C ASP A 97 8.85 1.82 -11.14
N ALA A 98 10.13 2.18 -11.27
CA ALA A 98 10.63 3.04 -12.34
C ALA A 98 10.63 2.32 -13.67
N HIS A 99 10.07 2.97 -14.70
CA HIS A 99 10.10 2.51 -16.08
C HIS A 99 11.24 3.16 -16.87
N TYR A 100 11.89 4.18 -16.30
CA TYR A 100 13.02 4.90 -16.89
C TYR A 100 14.14 5.01 -15.88
N PRO A 101 15.43 4.89 -16.28
CA PRO A 101 16.56 4.89 -15.35
C PRO A 101 16.66 6.15 -14.47
N ASP A 102 16.29 7.32 -14.98
CA ASP A 102 16.36 8.59 -14.27
C ASP A 102 15.28 8.72 -13.18
N LEU A 103 14.29 7.82 -13.16
CA LEU A 103 13.21 7.81 -12.17
C LEU A 103 13.39 6.74 -11.09
N ILE A 104 14.55 6.06 -11.06
CA ILE A 104 14.74 4.91 -10.16
C ILE A 104 14.58 5.25 -8.68
N ASN A 105 14.88 6.49 -8.29
CA ASN A 105 14.70 6.96 -6.91
C ASN A 105 13.50 7.89 -6.73
N ALA A 106 12.63 7.98 -7.74
CA ALA A 106 11.50 8.92 -7.72
C ALA A 106 10.60 8.70 -6.50
N GLY A 107 10.48 9.72 -5.67
CA GLY A 107 9.63 9.72 -4.49
C GLY A 107 10.12 8.86 -3.32
N ARG A 108 11.19 8.10 -3.49
CA ARG A 108 11.67 7.19 -2.43
C ARG A 108 12.15 7.94 -1.19
N MET A 109 12.94 8.98 -1.37
CA MET A 109 13.46 9.76 -0.24
C MET A 109 12.33 10.43 0.54
N GLU A 110 11.37 10.99 -0.16
CA GLU A 110 10.20 11.63 0.45
C GLU A 110 9.39 10.61 1.26
N ALA A 111 9.13 9.44 0.68
CA ALA A 111 8.37 8.38 1.35
C ALA A 111 9.12 7.88 2.60
N MET A 112 10.42 7.66 2.49
CA MET A 112 11.25 7.21 3.61
C MET A 112 11.26 8.25 4.73
N THR A 113 11.33 9.54 4.38
CA THR A 113 11.30 10.62 5.36
C THR A 113 9.97 10.64 6.11
N ILE A 114 8.85 10.54 5.39
CA ILE A 114 7.51 10.48 6.00
C ILE A 114 7.43 9.29 6.96
N TYR A 115 7.84 8.12 6.50
CA TYR A 115 7.75 6.89 7.29
C TYR A 115 8.62 6.95 8.54
N ASN A 116 9.86 7.44 8.40
CA ASN A 116 10.82 7.47 9.52
C ASN A 116 10.49 8.51 10.58
N ASN A 117 9.69 9.51 10.24
CA ASN A 117 9.27 10.56 11.19
C ASN A 117 7.99 10.24 11.96
N LEU A 118 7.45 9.06 11.80
CA LEU A 118 6.25 8.63 12.54
C LEU A 118 6.57 8.20 13.97
#